data_2ecd45f6c32866087d40d2c2b5bad9b8
#
_entry.id   2ecd45f6c32866087d40d2c2b5bad9b8
#
_cell.length_a   1.000
_cell.length_b   1.000
_cell.length_c   1.000
_cell.angle_alpha   90.00
_cell.angle_beta   90.00
_cell.angle_gamma   90.00
#
_symmetry.space_group_name_H-M   'P 1'
#
loop_
_entity.id
_entity.type
_entity.pdbx_description
1 polymer ?
#
loop_
_entity_poly.entity_id
_entity_poly.type
_entity_poly.pdbx_seq_one_letter_code
_entity_poly.pdbx_strand_id
1 'polypeptide(L)'
;IANQYTITIAKNVQVGIYDVQVGGGQFGISNVRAFAVGDLPEKKSTAGASQDKAMELTLGTTINGQASARNYSYFKVTLKKGQRILIECQAAAIDSKMAPVLILKGSNELELERNRFGKPLDFTAPADGDYYPVVHDFTYGGGAEHVYRLTVSQRPYIDFIVPPVGKPGSNGKYT
;
A
#
# COMPACT_ATOMS: atom_id res chain seq x y z
N ILE A 1 26.60 -3.38 -13.70
CA ILE A 1 26.12 -2.04 -13.35
C ILE A 1 24.62 -2.14 -13.40
N ALA A 2 23.96 -1.88 -12.28
CA ALA A 2 22.49 -1.85 -12.25
C ALA A 2 22.02 -0.70 -13.16
N ASN A 3 21.12 -0.98 -14.08
CA ASN A 3 20.48 0.04 -14.90
C ASN A 3 19.65 0.93 -13.96
N GLN A 4 20.12 2.13 -13.71
CA GLN A 4 19.42 3.14 -12.93
C GLN A 4 18.90 4.22 -13.88
N TYR A 5 17.65 4.59 -13.69
CA TYR A 5 16.99 5.62 -14.47
C TYR A 5 16.50 6.73 -13.53
N THR A 6 16.63 7.97 -13.97
CA THR A 6 16.03 9.11 -13.28
C THR A 6 14.71 9.44 -13.96
N ILE A 7 13.63 9.42 -13.18
CA ILE A 7 12.29 9.81 -13.64
C ILE A 7 12.00 11.19 -13.09
N THR A 8 11.70 12.15 -13.95
CA THR A 8 11.24 13.48 -13.57
C THR A 8 9.73 13.56 -13.74
N ILE A 9 9.00 13.78 -12.66
CA ILE A 9 7.54 13.90 -12.67
C ILE A 9 7.19 15.38 -12.73
N ALA A 10 6.44 15.79 -13.74
CA ALA A 10 5.98 17.17 -13.88
C ALA A 10 4.92 17.50 -12.81
N LYS A 11 4.85 18.75 -12.35
CA LYS A 11 3.95 19.17 -11.24
C LYS A 11 2.45 18.99 -11.53
N ASN A 12 2.07 18.93 -12.80
CA ASN A 12 0.69 18.79 -13.25
C ASN A 12 0.29 17.33 -13.57
N VAL A 13 1.15 16.35 -13.29
CA VAL A 13 0.81 14.94 -13.45
C VAL A 13 -0.21 14.55 -12.39
N GLN A 14 -1.30 13.93 -12.83
CA GLN A 14 -2.34 13.45 -11.92
C GLN A 14 -1.86 12.23 -11.12
N VAL A 15 -2.44 12.04 -9.94
CA VAL A 15 -2.24 10.81 -9.15
C VAL A 15 -2.79 9.62 -9.92
N GLY A 16 -2.02 8.54 -10.01
CA GLY A 16 -2.45 7.34 -10.73
C GLY A 16 -1.33 6.36 -11.02
N ILE A 17 -1.67 5.33 -11.75
CA ILE A 17 -0.73 4.32 -12.25
C ILE A 17 -0.45 4.62 -13.72
N TYR A 18 0.81 4.66 -14.08
CA TYR A 18 1.31 4.99 -15.43
C TYR A 18 2.16 3.85 -15.96
N ASP A 19 2.07 3.67 -17.28
CA ASP A 19 2.91 2.75 -17.99
C ASP A 19 4.26 3.40 -18.30
N VAL A 20 5.35 2.74 -17.90
CA VAL A 20 6.72 3.19 -18.17
C VAL A 20 7.43 2.17 -19.05
N GLN A 21 8.10 2.64 -20.09
CA GLN A 21 8.95 1.86 -20.98
C GLN A 21 10.30 2.55 -21.13
N VAL A 22 11.32 1.77 -21.37
CA VAL A 22 12.66 2.28 -21.74
C VAL A 22 12.85 2.06 -23.21
N GLY A 23 13.09 3.16 -23.94
CA GLY A 23 13.42 3.13 -25.37
C GLY A 23 14.91 3.33 -25.59
N GLY A 24 15.48 2.68 -26.57
CA GLY A 24 16.85 2.94 -27.02
C GLY A 24 17.63 1.72 -27.47
N GLY A 25 18.78 2.01 -28.08
CA GLY A 25 19.68 1.01 -28.63
C GLY A 25 19.11 0.22 -29.81
N GLN A 26 19.81 -0.81 -30.20
CA GLN A 26 19.44 -1.67 -31.32
C GLN A 26 18.26 -2.61 -31.05
N PHE A 27 17.80 -2.71 -29.77
CA PHE A 27 16.74 -3.62 -29.34
C PHE A 27 15.36 -2.95 -29.25
N GLY A 28 15.25 -1.65 -29.57
CA GLY A 28 13.96 -0.93 -29.59
C GLY A 28 13.42 -0.54 -28.22
N ILE A 29 12.15 -0.88 -27.96
CA ILE A 29 11.42 -0.48 -26.74
C ILE A 29 11.27 -1.70 -25.82
N SER A 30 11.43 -1.49 -24.51
CA SER A 30 11.23 -2.52 -23.48
C SER A 30 9.75 -2.89 -23.32
N ASN A 31 9.48 -3.94 -22.53
CA ASN A 31 8.16 -4.20 -22.00
C ASN A 31 7.70 -3.03 -21.11
N VAL A 32 6.39 -2.93 -20.92
CA VAL A 32 5.75 -1.98 -20.00
C VAL A 32 5.95 -2.41 -18.56
N ARG A 33 6.09 -1.40 -17.68
CA ARG A 33 6.05 -1.56 -16.23
C ARG A 33 5.21 -0.46 -15.60
N ALA A 34 4.42 -0.83 -14.61
CA ALA A 34 3.60 0.10 -13.85
C ALA A 34 4.44 1.00 -12.95
N PHE A 35 4.15 2.29 -12.96
CA PHE A 35 4.75 3.30 -12.13
C PHE A 35 3.67 4.12 -11.43
N ALA A 36 3.68 4.14 -10.10
CA ALA A 36 2.69 4.86 -9.31
C ALA A 36 3.13 6.31 -9.06
N VAL A 37 2.27 7.26 -9.35
CA VAL A 37 2.38 8.66 -8.93
C VAL A 37 1.39 8.89 -7.80
N GLY A 38 1.90 9.21 -6.62
CA GLY A 38 1.11 9.51 -5.42
C GLY A 38 1.13 10.99 -5.07
N ASP A 39 0.27 11.41 -4.17
CA ASP A 39 0.15 12.76 -3.63
C ASP A 39 0.56 12.85 -2.15
N LEU A 40 0.90 11.73 -1.55
CA LEU A 40 1.38 11.67 -0.16
C LEU A 40 2.91 11.62 -0.11
N PRO A 41 3.51 12.11 0.99
CA PRO A 41 4.92 11.88 1.26
C PRO A 41 5.27 10.39 1.22
N GLU A 42 6.39 10.05 0.60
CA GLU A 42 6.83 8.67 0.44
C GLU A 42 8.13 8.41 1.20
N LYS A 43 8.22 7.24 1.84
CA LYS A 43 9.40 6.77 2.53
C LYS A 43 9.74 5.35 2.13
N LYS A 44 11.01 4.97 2.23
CA LYS A 44 11.42 3.57 2.09
C LYS A 44 11.18 2.83 3.41
N SER A 45 10.72 1.59 3.33
CA SER A 45 10.53 0.74 4.50
C SER A 45 11.87 0.41 5.17
N THR A 46 11.89 0.57 6.49
CA THR A 46 12.92 0.06 7.40
C THR A 46 12.31 -0.91 8.42
N ALA A 47 11.11 -1.42 8.12
CA ALA A 47 10.37 -2.31 8.99
C ALA A 47 11.15 -3.59 9.29
N GLY A 48 11.24 -3.94 10.57
CA GLY A 48 11.80 -5.21 11.02
C GLY A 48 10.76 -6.33 11.03
N ALA A 49 11.20 -7.49 11.44
CA ALA A 49 10.44 -8.75 11.43
C ALA A 49 9.62 -9.01 12.70
N SER A 50 9.67 -8.10 13.66
CA SER A 50 9.05 -8.23 14.98
C SER A 50 8.52 -6.88 15.47
N GLN A 51 7.66 -6.92 16.48
CA GLN A 51 6.99 -5.74 17.02
C GLN A 51 7.97 -4.73 17.64
N ASP A 52 9.01 -5.19 18.31
CA ASP A 52 10.09 -4.36 18.88
C ASP A 52 10.94 -3.63 17.82
N LYS A 53 10.92 -4.13 16.57
CA LYS A 53 11.61 -3.54 15.41
C LYS A 53 10.64 -2.91 14.41
N ALA A 54 9.44 -2.58 14.86
CA ALA A 54 8.43 -1.97 14.00
C ALA A 54 8.85 -0.56 13.55
N MET A 55 8.66 -0.27 12.26
CA MET A 55 8.88 1.07 11.73
C MET A 55 7.71 1.98 12.11
N GLU A 56 7.98 3.14 12.69
CA GLU A 56 6.95 4.13 12.98
C GLU A 56 6.33 4.72 11.71
N LEU A 57 5.00 4.73 11.68
CA LEU A 57 4.19 5.32 10.61
C LEU A 57 3.65 6.67 11.02
N THR A 58 3.77 7.61 10.12
CA THR A 58 3.05 8.89 10.19
C THR A 58 1.79 8.78 9.33
N LEU A 59 0.64 9.19 9.87
CA LEU A 59 -0.61 9.23 9.09
C LEU A 59 -0.45 10.14 7.86
N GLY A 60 -1.03 9.73 6.75
CA GLY A 60 -0.90 10.43 5.48
C GLY A 60 0.47 10.25 4.81
N THR A 61 1.12 9.11 5.03
CA THR A 61 2.41 8.77 4.39
C THR A 61 2.29 7.41 3.71
N THR A 62 2.97 7.25 2.59
CA THR A 62 3.12 5.98 1.87
C THR A 62 4.51 5.41 2.11
N ILE A 63 4.60 4.14 2.48
CA ILE A 63 5.84 3.42 2.68
C ILE A 63 6.06 2.46 1.52
N ASN A 64 7.17 2.61 0.82
CA ASN A 64 7.60 1.69 -0.23
C ASN A 64 8.46 0.59 0.39
N GLY A 65 7.98 -0.65 0.32
CA GLY A 65 8.63 -1.80 0.92
C GLY A 65 8.83 -2.95 -0.05
N GLN A 66 9.57 -3.95 0.44
CA GLN A 66 9.82 -5.20 -0.25
C GLN A 66 9.65 -6.33 0.76
N ALA A 67 8.83 -7.33 0.41
CA ALA A 67 8.65 -8.49 1.27
C ALA A 67 9.89 -9.39 1.23
N SER A 68 10.29 -9.87 2.39
CA SER A 68 11.31 -10.91 2.55
C SER A 68 10.63 -12.26 2.73
N ALA A 69 11.16 -13.30 2.08
CA ALA A 69 10.60 -14.63 2.16
C ALA A 69 10.53 -15.15 3.60
N ARG A 70 9.42 -15.76 3.95
CA ARG A 70 9.13 -16.34 5.29
C ARG A 70 9.20 -15.33 6.42
N ASN A 71 8.95 -14.04 6.12
CA ASN A 71 9.10 -12.97 7.09
C ASN A 71 7.92 -12.00 7.06
N TYR A 72 7.80 -11.21 8.11
CA TYR A 72 6.82 -10.15 8.26
C TYR A 72 7.51 -8.78 8.21
N SER A 73 6.77 -7.75 7.82
CA SER A 73 7.18 -6.35 7.98
C SER A 73 6.25 -5.71 9.00
N TYR A 74 6.81 -5.33 10.16
CA TYR A 74 6.07 -4.71 11.26
C TYR A 74 6.16 -3.20 11.19
N PHE A 75 5.02 -2.56 11.35
CA PHE A 75 4.88 -1.12 11.45
C PHE A 75 4.17 -0.76 12.76
N LYS A 76 4.32 0.49 13.18
CA LYS A 76 3.65 1.00 14.39
C LYS A 76 2.96 2.32 14.07
N VAL A 77 1.73 2.48 14.53
CA VAL A 77 0.97 3.73 14.50
C VAL A 77 0.32 3.97 15.86
N THR A 78 0.51 5.16 16.40
CA THR A 78 -0.15 5.57 17.66
C THR A 78 -1.47 6.24 17.34
N LEU A 79 -2.56 5.75 17.94
CA LEU A 79 -3.91 6.25 17.70
C LEU A 79 -4.59 6.67 19.00
N LYS A 80 -5.54 7.59 18.89
CA LYS A 80 -6.47 7.96 19.95
C LYS A 80 -7.76 7.15 19.84
N LYS A 81 -8.42 6.95 20.96
CA LYS A 81 -9.75 6.31 21.00
C LYS A 81 -10.71 7.02 20.04
N GLY A 82 -11.41 6.22 19.23
CA GLY A 82 -12.32 6.73 18.20
C GLY A 82 -11.65 7.22 16.93
N GLN A 83 -10.34 7.24 16.85
CA GLN A 83 -9.63 7.61 15.63
C GLN A 83 -9.75 6.49 14.61
N ARG A 84 -10.29 6.82 13.44
CA ARG A 84 -10.40 5.91 12.29
C ARG A 84 -9.18 6.04 11.40
N ILE A 85 -8.67 4.92 10.93
CA ILE A 85 -7.63 4.84 9.91
C ILE A 85 -8.01 3.87 8.82
N LEU A 86 -7.52 4.15 7.62
CA LEU A 86 -7.54 3.26 6.47
C LEU A 86 -6.11 2.83 6.17
N ILE A 87 -5.88 1.53 6.10
CA ILE A 87 -4.58 0.95 5.75
C ILE A 87 -4.72 0.25 4.39
N GLU A 88 -3.94 0.69 3.41
CA GLU A 88 -3.95 0.16 2.06
C GLU A 88 -2.57 -0.41 1.72
N CYS A 89 -2.54 -1.57 1.09
CA CYS A 89 -1.30 -2.19 0.62
C CYS A 89 -1.43 -2.53 -0.86
N GLN A 90 -0.85 -1.69 -1.71
CA GLN A 90 -0.84 -1.89 -3.15
C GLN A 90 0.35 -2.77 -3.55
N ALA A 91 0.10 -3.80 -4.33
CA ALA A 91 1.12 -4.67 -4.90
C ALA A 91 0.79 -5.01 -6.36
N ALA A 92 -0.34 -5.63 -6.65
CA ALA A 92 -0.72 -6.01 -8.01
C ALA A 92 -0.75 -4.83 -8.99
N ALA A 93 -1.24 -3.66 -8.55
CA ALA A 93 -1.31 -2.45 -9.38
C ALA A 93 0.06 -1.87 -9.77
N ILE A 94 1.16 -2.33 -9.16
CA ILE A 94 2.53 -1.93 -9.46
C ILE A 94 3.38 -3.09 -9.98
N ASP A 95 2.77 -4.04 -10.67
CA ASP A 95 3.41 -5.24 -11.25
C ASP A 95 4.18 -6.11 -10.24
N SER A 96 3.82 -6.06 -8.97
CA SER A 96 4.45 -6.89 -7.95
C SER A 96 3.93 -8.33 -8.01
N LYS A 97 4.80 -9.29 -7.74
CA LYS A 97 4.43 -10.70 -7.53
C LYS A 97 3.83 -10.97 -6.15
N MET A 98 3.85 -9.97 -5.28
CA MET A 98 3.32 -10.09 -3.94
C MET A 98 1.78 -10.14 -3.94
N ALA A 99 1.22 -11.09 -3.20
CA ALA A 99 -0.18 -11.11 -2.79
C ALA A 99 -0.26 -10.65 -1.32
N PRO A 100 -0.50 -9.35 -1.05
CA PRO A 100 -0.35 -8.81 0.29
C PRO A 100 -1.42 -9.33 1.25
N VAL A 101 -0.99 -9.69 2.44
CA VAL A 101 -1.81 -9.89 3.63
C VAL A 101 -1.52 -8.74 4.58
N LEU A 102 -2.57 -8.04 4.98
CA LEU A 102 -2.56 -7.02 6.01
C LEU A 102 -3.13 -7.60 7.30
N ILE A 103 -2.40 -7.45 8.39
CA ILE A 103 -2.85 -7.80 9.74
C ILE A 103 -2.70 -6.54 10.58
N LEU A 104 -3.70 -6.24 11.40
CA LEU A 104 -3.58 -5.24 12.45
C LEU A 104 -3.51 -5.95 13.79
N LYS A 105 -2.47 -5.68 14.56
CA LYS A 105 -2.27 -6.21 15.90
C LYS A 105 -2.35 -5.09 16.95
N GLY A 106 -2.77 -5.46 18.14
CA GLY A 106 -2.65 -4.63 19.32
C GLY A 106 -1.25 -4.69 19.95
N SER A 107 -1.01 -3.88 20.98
CA SER A 107 0.25 -3.88 21.75
C SER A 107 0.54 -5.21 22.45
N ASN A 108 -0.48 -6.02 22.70
CA ASN A 108 -0.38 -7.37 23.26
C ASN A 108 -0.17 -8.48 22.20
N GLU A 109 0.19 -8.10 20.98
CA GLU A 109 0.36 -8.97 19.81
C GLU A 109 -0.89 -9.71 19.32
N LEU A 110 -2.04 -9.49 19.97
CA LEU A 110 -3.29 -10.08 19.48
C LEU A 110 -3.71 -9.45 18.16
N GLU A 111 -4.14 -10.30 17.26
CA GLU A 111 -4.70 -9.87 15.97
C GLU A 111 -6.09 -9.25 16.22
N LEU A 112 -6.26 -8.02 15.74
CA LEU A 112 -7.51 -7.27 15.81
C LEU A 112 -8.30 -7.41 14.50
N GLU A 113 -7.59 -7.30 13.37
CA GLU A 113 -8.18 -7.42 12.04
C GLU A 113 -7.19 -8.02 11.04
N ARG A 114 -7.74 -8.62 9.95
CA ARG A 114 -6.97 -9.18 8.85
C ARG A 114 -7.69 -9.00 7.52
N ASN A 115 -6.97 -8.48 6.54
CA ASN A 115 -7.40 -8.47 5.15
C ASN A 115 -6.36 -9.12 4.23
N ARG A 116 -6.82 -9.69 3.12
CA ARG A 116 -6.01 -10.44 2.16
C ARG A 116 -6.17 -9.87 0.76
N PHE A 117 -5.18 -10.14 -0.09
CA PHE A 117 -5.19 -9.78 -1.51
C PHE A 117 -5.33 -8.29 -1.77
N GLY A 118 -4.70 -7.48 -0.92
CA GLY A 118 -4.66 -6.03 -1.07
C GLY A 118 -5.96 -5.29 -0.74
N LYS A 119 -6.95 -5.94 -0.16
CA LYS A 119 -8.12 -5.23 0.37
C LYS A 119 -7.69 -4.27 1.48
N PRO A 120 -8.19 -3.02 1.46
CA PRO A 120 -7.94 -2.08 2.54
C PRO A 120 -8.46 -2.59 3.88
N LEU A 121 -7.82 -2.16 4.95
CA LEU A 121 -8.25 -2.40 6.32
C LEU A 121 -8.76 -1.07 6.89
N ASP A 122 -10.03 -1.04 7.27
CA ASP A 122 -10.71 0.13 7.83
C ASP A 122 -10.93 -0.08 9.32
N PHE A 123 -10.18 0.61 10.15
CA PHE A 123 -10.14 0.36 11.58
C PHE A 123 -10.42 1.63 12.39
N THR A 124 -11.23 1.50 13.43
CA THR A 124 -11.44 2.56 14.43
C THR A 124 -10.88 2.12 15.77
N ALA A 125 -9.96 2.88 16.32
CA ALA A 125 -9.26 2.54 17.55
C ALA A 125 -10.23 2.53 18.76
N PRO A 126 -10.37 1.39 19.48
CA PRO A 126 -11.24 1.30 20.65
C PRO A 126 -10.69 2.00 21.89
N ALA A 127 -9.38 2.26 21.92
CA ALA A 127 -8.67 2.92 23.03
C ALA A 127 -7.46 3.70 22.49
N ASP A 128 -6.92 4.60 23.33
CA ASP A 128 -5.60 5.21 23.07
C ASP A 128 -4.52 4.13 23.12
N GLY A 129 -3.57 4.18 22.18
CA GLY A 129 -2.45 3.24 22.24
C GLY A 129 -1.73 3.04 20.90
N ASP A 130 -0.78 2.12 20.93
CA ASP A 130 -0.01 1.70 19.78
C ASP A 130 -0.64 0.49 19.11
N TYR A 131 -0.78 0.59 17.81
CA TYR A 131 -1.32 -0.45 16.94
C TYR A 131 -0.26 -0.82 15.91
N TYR A 132 -0.24 -2.08 15.52
CA TYR A 132 0.83 -2.63 14.70
C TYR A 132 0.29 -3.22 13.40
N PRO A 133 0.28 -2.43 12.31
CA PRO A 133 0.10 -2.98 10.97
C PRO A 133 1.25 -3.93 10.62
N VAL A 134 0.91 -5.11 10.13
CA VAL A 134 1.87 -6.14 9.72
C VAL A 134 1.56 -6.55 8.29
N VAL A 135 2.60 -6.61 7.47
CA VAL A 135 2.49 -6.97 6.06
C VAL A 135 3.34 -8.21 5.78
N HIS A 136 2.77 -9.16 5.04
CA HIS A 136 3.52 -10.28 4.48
C HIS A 136 2.90 -10.74 3.16
N ASP A 137 3.64 -11.52 2.39
CA ASP A 137 3.08 -12.17 1.21
C ASP A 137 2.21 -13.37 1.62
N PHE A 138 1.10 -13.61 0.91
CA PHE A 138 0.14 -14.70 1.21
C PHE A 138 0.79 -16.09 1.22
N THR A 139 1.70 -16.34 0.31
CA THR A 139 2.46 -17.59 0.23
C THR A 139 3.79 -17.57 0.98
N TYR A 140 4.04 -16.48 1.72
CA TYR A 140 5.33 -16.20 2.38
C TYR A 140 6.51 -16.13 1.39
N GLY A 141 6.22 -15.75 0.15
CA GLY A 141 7.22 -15.39 -0.84
C GLY A 141 7.94 -14.10 -0.51
N GLY A 142 8.97 -13.79 -1.27
CA GLY A 142 9.74 -12.55 -1.08
C GLY A 142 10.84 -12.41 -2.12
N GLY A 143 11.49 -11.26 -2.12
CA GLY A 143 12.58 -10.95 -3.04
C GLY A 143 12.30 -9.71 -3.90
N ALA A 144 13.15 -9.47 -4.90
CA ALA A 144 13.17 -8.22 -5.67
C ALA A 144 11.84 -7.87 -6.35
N GLU A 145 11.02 -8.86 -6.68
CA GLU A 145 9.75 -8.70 -7.37
C GLU A 145 8.53 -8.66 -6.41
N HIS A 146 8.76 -8.74 -5.08
CA HIS A 146 7.69 -8.69 -4.06
C HIS A 146 7.68 -7.32 -3.39
N VAL A 147 7.46 -6.28 -4.19
CA VAL A 147 7.39 -4.90 -3.71
C VAL A 147 5.97 -4.55 -3.29
N TYR A 148 5.83 -3.59 -2.37
CA TYR A 148 4.53 -3.09 -1.95
C TYR A 148 4.58 -1.61 -1.60
N ARG A 149 3.42 -0.95 -1.68
CA ARG A 149 3.18 0.40 -1.19
C ARG A 149 2.12 0.34 -0.10
N LEU A 150 2.55 0.64 1.14
CA LEU A 150 1.68 0.68 2.31
C LEU A 150 1.33 2.12 2.63
N THR A 151 0.06 2.46 2.56
CA THR A 151 -0.46 3.79 2.92
C THR A 151 -1.32 3.69 4.17
N VAL A 152 -1.07 4.55 5.16
CA VAL A 152 -1.94 4.70 6.32
C VAL A 152 -2.52 6.11 6.31
N SER A 153 -3.83 6.22 6.21
CA SER A 153 -4.50 7.51 6.03
C SER A 153 -5.82 7.59 6.81
N GLN A 154 -6.41 8.79 6.82
CA GLN A 154 -7.77 9.04 7.33
C GLN A 154 -8.70 9.47 6.19
N ARG A 155 -8.35 9.13 4.94
CA ARG A 155 -9.12 9.51 3.76
C ARG A 155 -10.49 8.84 3.74
N PRO A 156 -11.48 9.48 3.14
CA PRO A 156 -12.74 8.81 2.79
C PRO A 156 -12.46 7.59 1.89
N TYR A 157 -13.19 6.53 2.12
CA TYR A 157 -13.10 5.30 1.34
C TYR A 157 -14.49 4.84 0.97
N ILE A 158 -14.65 4.41 -0.28
CA ILE A 158 -15.87 3.80 -0.80
C ILE A 158 -15.54 2.34 -1.08
N ASP A 159 -16.17 1.43 -0.34
CA ASP A 159 -15.97 -0.01 -0.51
C ASP A 159 -16.68 -0.53 -1.77
N PHE A 160 -17.91 -0.10 -1.98
CA PHE A 160 -18.70 -0.44 -3.17
C PHE A 160 -19.76 0.63 -3.46
N ILE A 161 -20.28 0.60 -4.67
CA ILE A 161 -21.36 1.48 -5.11
C ILE A 161 -22.51 0.60 -5.64
N VAL A 162 -23.74 0.88 -5.19
CA VAL A 162 -24.95 0.17 -5.66
C VAL A 162 -25.97 1.17 -6.22
N PRO A 163 -26.44 0.95 -7.44
CA PRO A 163 -26.00 -0.02 -8.45
C PRO A 163 -24.61 0.37 -9.04
N PRO A 164 -23.77 -0.61 -9.46
CA PRO A 164 -22.44 -0.33 -9.99
C PRO A 164 -22.46 0.15 -11.45
N VAL A 165 -23.58 0.66 -11.92
CA VAL A 165 -23.79 1.09 -13.31
C VAL A 165 -24.66 2.33 -13.36
N GLY A 166 -24.29 3.26 -14.25
CA GLY A 166 -25.07 4.44 -14.59
C GLY A 166 -25.17 4.59 -16.11
N LYS A 167 -26.24 5.24 -16.58
CA LYS A 167 -26.41 5.58 -17.99
C LYS A 167 -25.93 7.01 -18.22
N PRO A 168 -25.21 7.31 -19.33
CA PRO A 168 -24.83 8.68 -19.67
C PRO A 168 -26.03 9.63 -19.65
N GLY A 169 -25.90 10.76 -18.96
CA GLY A 169 -26.96 11.76 -18.82
C GLY A 169 -28.07 11.41 -17.80
N SER A 170 -27.97 10.30 -17.07
CA SER A 170 -28.90 9.97 -16.00
C SER A 170 -28.47 10.58 -14.66
N ASN A 171 -29.45 10.95 -13.83
CA ASN A 171 -29.28 11.30 -12.43
C ASN A 171 -29.78 10.12 -11.60
N GLY A 172 -28.85 9.38 -10.99
CA GLY A 172 -29.15 8.23 -10.12
C GLY A 172 -28.85 8.53 -8.65
N LYS A 173 -29.55 7.82 -7.76
CA LYS A 173 -29.12 7.71 -6.35
C LYS A 173 -28.31 6.44 -6.21
N TYR A 174 -27.13 6.58 -5.60
CA TYR A 174 -26.20 5.48 -5.38
C TYR A 174 -25.94 5.36 -3.87
N THR A 175 -25.82 4.16 -3.37
CA THR A 175 -25.53 3.87 -1.96
C THR A 175 -24.23 3.12 -1.86
#